data_e87b83843e0918b228fc371c9e7e723e
#
_entry.id   e87b83843e0918b228fc371c9e7e723e
#
_cell.length_a   1.000
_cell.length_b   1.000
_cell.length_c   1.000
_cell.angle_alpha   90.00
_cell.angle_beta   90.00
_cell.angle_gamma   90.00
#
_symmetry.space_group_name_H-M   'P 1'
#
loop_
_entity.id
_entity.type
_entity.pdbx_description
1 polymer ?
#
loop_
_entity_poly.entity_id
_entity_poly.type
_entity_poly.pdbx_seq_one_letter_code
_entity_poly.pdbx_strand_id
1 'polypeptide(L)'
;MCSLDGLFANNRAWANQRVTEDPQYFTRLAALQAPKYLWIGCSDSRVPANEILGLEPGEVFVHRNVANLVVHSDLNCLSVLQYAVDVLKVEHVMVVGHYGCGGVQAVAERRSAGLVDNWLRHVADVAFKHMHRLDRNGDKVELGRRLVELNVVEQVANVCRTTILREAWFRGQQVEVHGLVYGLDDGLLRPLGISVDGRGQWEERHEASIQALGSMNGNG
;
A
#
# COMPACT_ATOMS: atom_id res chain seq x y z
N MET A 1 6.65 -12.58 -31.09
CA MET A 1 5.89 -13.29 -30.04
C MET A 1 6.81 -13.49 -28.85
N CYS A 2 6.49 -12.94 -27.72
CA CYS A 2 7.25 -13.25 -26.50
C CYS A 2 6.80 -14.66 -26.05
N SER A 3 7.63 -15.65 -26.33
CA SER A 3 7.36 -17.03 -25.93
C SER A 3 7.51 -17.14 -24.40
N LEU A 4 6.58 -17.81 -23.73
CA LEU A 4 6.71 -18.13 -22.29
C LEU A 4 7.93 -19.02 -21.99
N ASP A 5 8.51 -19.66 -23.02
CA ASP A 5 9.69 -20.52 -22.87
C ASP A 5 10.88 -19.78 -22.23
N GLY A 6 11.07 -18.50 -22.61
CA GLY A 6 12.08 -17.64 -21.98
C GLY A 6 11.84 -17.44 -20.49
N LEU A 7 10.58 -17.24 -20.09
CA LEU A 7 10.21 -17.07 -18.66
C LEU A 7 10.44 -18.37 -17.87
N PHE A 8 10.11 -19.51 -18.46
CA PHE A 8 10.39 -20.81 -17.81
C PHE A 8 11.89 -21.09 -17.71
N ALA A 9 12.67 -20.70 -18.70
CA ALA A 9 14.13 -20.81 -18.63
C ALA A 9 14.70 -19.93 -17.52
N ASN A 10 14.25 -18.66 -17.41
CA ASN A 10 14.64 -17.74 -16.34
C ASN A 10 14.26 -18.28 -14.97
N ASN A 11 13.04 -18.81 -14.81
CA ASN A 11 12.60 -19.41 -13.55
C ASN A 11 13.47 -20.60 -13.16
N ARG A 12 13.78 -21.51 -14.06
CA ARG A 12 14.68 -22.64 -13.78
C ARG A 12 16.09 -22.18 -13.37
N ALA A 13 16.63 -21.17 -14.08
CA ALA A 13 17.93 -20.60 -13.74
C ALA A 13 17.95 -20.00 -12.35
N TRP A 14 16.93 -19.18 -12.03
CA TRP A 14 16.74 -18.59 -10.70
C TRP A 14 16.61 -19.67 -9.61
N ALA A 15 15.78 -20.68 -9.81
CA ALA A 15 15.58 -21.74 -8.83
C ALA A 15 16.87 -22.53 -8.57
N ASN A 16 17.62 -22.88 -9.64
CA ASN A 16 18.91 -23.56 -9.52
C ASN A 16 19.95 -22.70 -8.79
N GLN A 17 19.98 -21.41 -9.06
CA GLN A 17 20.87 -20.48 -8.34
C GLN A 17 20.56 -20.49 -6.85
N ARG A 18 19.28 -20.34 -6.45
CA ARG A 18 18.88 -20.36 -5.03
C ARG A 18 19.28 -21.65 -4.33
N VAL A 19 19.09 -22.81 -4.98
CA VAL A 19 19.51 -24.11 -4.42
C VAL A 19 21.03 -24.25 -4.33
N THR A 20 21.78 -23.64 -5.28
CA THR A 20 23.24 -23.65 -5.25
C THR A 20 23.79 -22.79 -4.10
N GLU A 21 23.20 -21.63 -3.87
CA GLU A 21 23.54 -20.71 -2.76
C GLU A 21 23.11 -21.29 -1.41
N ASP A 22 21.95 -21.94 -1.36
CA ASP A 22 21.35 -22.52 -0.16
C ASP A 22 20.51 -23.76 -0.51
N PRO A 23 21.04 -24.97 -0.33
CA PRO A 23 20.32 -26.23 -0.63
C PRO A 23 19.00 -26.41 0.13
N GLN A 24 18.79 -25.71 1.25
CA GLN A 24 17.57 -25.79 2.05
C GLN A 24 16.55 -24.67 1.75
N TYR A 25 16.85 -23.77 0.82
CA TYR A 25 16.04 -22.58 0.53
C TYR A 25 14.55 -22.91 0.36
N PHE A 26 14.21 -23.74 -0.61
CA PHE A 26 12.81 -24.09 -0.87
C PHE A 26 12.18 -24.98 0.20
N THR A 27 12.97 -25.81 0.88
CA THR A 27 12.48 -26.65 2.00
C THR A 27 12.01 -25.75 3.16
N ARG A 28 12.81 -24.74 3.52
CA ARG A 28 12.41 -23.76 4.55
C ARG A 28 11.22 -22.92 4.10
N LEU A 29 11.23 -22.43 2.87
CA LEU A 29 10.15 -21.61 2.33
C LEU A 29 8.81 -22.36 2.29
N ALA A 30 8.83 -23.67 1.96
CA ALA A 30 7.62 -24.50 1.95
C ALA A 30 7.11 -24.86 3.36
N ALA A 31 7.98 -24.88 4.37
CA ALA A 31 7.65 -25.30 5.71
C ALA A 31 6.99 -24.20 6.57
N LEU A 32 7.22 -22.93 6.27
CA LEU A 32 6.78 -21.82 7.13
C LEU A 32 6.27 -20.62 6.33
N GLN A 33 5.06 -20.18 6.68
CA GLN A 33 4.52 -18.87 6.30
C GLN A 33 4.22 -18.10 7.59
N ALA A 34 5.13 -17.22 8.00
CA ALA A 34 4.99 -16.39 9.20
C ALA A 34 5.44 -14.94 8.92
N PRO A 35 4.77 -14.25 7.97
CA PRO A 35 5.09 -12.85 7.66
C PRO A 35 4.74 -11.96 8.86
N LYS A 36 5.61 -11.01 9.16
CA LYS A 36 5.32 -9.96 10.14
C LYS A 36 4.56 -8.79 9.55
N TYR A 37 4.55 -8.66 8.23
CA TYR A 37 4.07 -7.50 7.50
C TYR A 37 2.95 -7.89 6.54
N LEU A 38 1.89 -7.05 6.49
CA LEU A 38 0.96 -6.99 5.36
C LEU A 38 1.25 -5.71 4.58
N TRP A 39 1.55 -5.85 3.28
CA TRP A 39 1.66 -4.76 2.34
C TRP A 39 0.37 -4.63 1.54
N ILE A 40 -0.31 -3.46 1.59
CA ILE A 40 -1.43 -3.09 0.74
C ILE A 40 -0.94 -1.99 -0.21
N GLY A 41 -0.64 -2.35 -1.46
CA GLY A 41 0.00 -1.45 -2.41
C GLY A 41 -0.68 -1.37 -3.76
N CYS A 42 -0.10 -0.52 -4.64
CA CYS A 42 -0.56 -0.40 -6.01
C CYS A 42 -0.19 -1.61 -6.86
N SER A 43 -1.04 -1.93 -7.87
CA SER A 43 -0.75 -2.93 -8.91
C SER A 43 0.33 -2.51 -9.89
N ASP A 44 0.89 -1.30 -9.79
CA ASP A 44 1.96 -0.79 -10.65
C ASP A 44 3.16 -1.75 -10.66
N SER A 45 3.58 -2.19 -11.83
CA SER A 45 4.65 -3.19 -12.01
C SER A 45 6.02 -2.73 -11.51
N ARG A 46 6.20 -1.43 -11.29
CA ARG A 46 7.44 -0.81 -10.79
C ARG A 46 7.55 -0.81 -9.26
N VAL A 47 6.55 -1.38 -8.55
CA VAL A 47 6.48 -1.36 -7.08
C VAL A 47 6.50 -2.80 -6.52
N PRO A 48 7.65 -3.49 -6.54
CA PRO A 48 7.78 -4.85 -6.02
C PRO A 48 8.02 -4.82 -4.51
N ALA A 49 7.03 -5.22 -3.70
CA ALA A 49 7.03 -5.07 -2.25
C ALA A 49 8.27 -5.69 -1.55
N ASN A 50 8.60 -6.94 -1.88
CA ASN A 50 9.74 -7.63 -1.26
C ASN A 50 11.07 -6.94 -1.55
N GLU A 51 11.29 -6.54 -2.81
CA GLU A 51 12.53 -5.88 -3.23
C GLU A 51 12.69 -4.52 -2.55
N ILE A 52 11.61 -3.72 -2.48
CA ILE A 52 11.61 -2.40 -1.85
C ILE A 52 11.95 -2.50 -0.35
N LEU A 53 11.43 -3.53 0.32
CA LEU A 53 11.66 -3.76 1.75
C LEU A 53 12.97 -4.49 2.04
N GLY A 54 13.64 -5.03 1.03
CA GLY A 54 14.82 -5.88 1.22
C GLY A 54 14.49 -7.19 1.97
N LEU A 55 13.26 -7.70 1.78
CA LEU A 55 12.76 -8.91 2.44
C LEU A 55 12.73 -10.10 1.48
N GLU A 56 13.00 -11.29 2.03
CA GLU A 56 12.91 -12.54 1.28
C GLU A 56 11.45 -12.97 1.06
N PRO A 57 11.17 -13.86 0.07
CA PRO A 57 9.87 -14.50 -0.08
C PRO A 57 9.41 -15.18 1.23
N GLY A 58 8.15 -14.95 1.61
CA GLY A 58 7.55 -15.47 2.84
C GLY A 58 7.52 -14.50 4.01
N GLU A 59 8.29 -13.41 3.97
CA GLU A 59 8.39 -12.44 5.07
C GLU A 59 7.35 -11.32 5.01
N VAL A 60 6.76 -11.08 3.83
CA VAL A 60 5.69 -10.11 3.64
C VAL A 60 4.47 -10.72 2.94
N PHE A 61 3.29 -10.53 3.51
CA PHE A 61 2.03 -10.87 2.87
C PHE A 61 1.56 -9.68 2.03
N VAL A 62 1.13 -9.90 0.78
CA VAL A 62 0.96 -8.81 -0.19
C VAL A 62 -0.45 -8.79 -0.76
N HIS A 63 -1.13 -7.65 -0.67
CA HIS A 63 -2.32 -7.31 -1.44
C HIS A 63 -2.02 -6.15 -2.39
N ARG A 64 -2.53 -6.23 -3.62
CA ARG A 64 -2.32 -5.18 -4.63
C ARG A 64 -3.60 -4.91 -5.41
N ASN A 65 -3.91 -3.63 -5.56
CA ASN A 65 -4.98 -3.15 -6.45
C ASN A 65 -4.60 -1.80 -7.06
N VAL A 66 -5.37 -1.29 -8.03
CA VAL A 66 -5.10 0.03 -8.61
C VAL A 66 -5.25 1.10 -7.53
N ALA A 67 -4.21 1.91 -7.32
CA ALA A 67 -4.15 3.01 -6.35
C ALA A 67 -4.21 2.60 -4.87
N ASN A 68 -3.79 1.38 -4.49
CA ASN A 68 -3.67 0.92 -3.09
C ASN A 68 -4.90 1.20 -2.21
N LEU A 69 -6.10 1.03 -2.76
CA LEU A 69 -7.36 1.35 -2.11
C LEU A 69 -7.76 0.27 -1.09
N VAL A 70 -8.37 0.72 0.01
CA VAL A 70 -9.04 -0.12 1.01
C VAL A 70 -10.50 0.30 1.07
N VAL A 71 -11.34 -0.43 0.35
CA VAL A 71 -12.77 -0.16 0.24
C VAL A 71 -13.53 -1.10 1.16
N HIS A 72 -14.42 -0.57 2.01
CA HIS A 72 -15.13 -1.36 3.04
C HIS A 72 -16.09 -2.43 2.48
N SER A 73 -16.39 -2.39 1.19
CA SER A 73 -17.17 -3.41 0.48
C SER A 73 -16.34 -4.29 -0.47
N ASP A 74 -15.02 -4.06 -0.56
CA ASP A 74 -14.12 -4.92 -1.33
C ASP A 74 -13.75 -6.17 -0.53
N LEU A 75 -14.53 -7.23 -0.69
CA LEU A 75 -14.30 -8.49 -0.01
C LEU A 75 -12.93 -9.10 -0.32
N ASN A 76 -12.32 -8.79 -1.47
CA ASN A 76 -10.98 -9.28 -1.79
C ASN A 76 -9.94 -8.66 -0.85
N CYS A 77 -9.91 -7.33 -0.76
CA CYS A 77 -9.00 -6.64 0.17
C CYS A 77 -9.28 -7.04 1.63
N LEU A 78 -10.55 -7.08 2.04
CA LEU A 78 -10.92 -7.43 3.41
C LEU A 78 -10.58 -8.87 3.76
N SER A 79 -10.70 -9.83 2.84
CA SER A 79 -10.31 -11.22 3.07
C SER A 79 -8.80 -11.36 3.28
N VAL A 80 -8.00 -10.64 2.51
CA VAL A 80 -6.54 -10.61 2.69
C VAL A 80 -6.18 -9.97 4.03
N LEU A 81 -6.81 -8.85 4.39
CA LEU A 81 -6.61 -8.18 5.67
C LEU A 81 -6.98 -9.09 6.84
N GLN A 82 -8.14 -9.75 6.78
CA GLN A 82 -8.57 -10.67 7.83
C GLN A 82 -7.61 -11.86 7.96
N TYR A 83 -7.22 -12.48 6.85
CA TYR A 83 -6.29 -13.59 6.89
C TYR A 83 -4.95 -13.18 7.50
N ALA A 84 -4.42 -12.02 7.11
CA ALA A 84 -3.18 -11.48 7.66
C ALA A 84 -3.27 -11.24 9.18
N VAL A 85 -4.34 -10.59 9.65
CA VAL A 85 -4.51 -10.21 11.04
C VAL A 85 -4.92 -11.41 11.91
N ASP A 86 -5.89 -12.21 11.45
CA ASP A 86 -6.50 -13.26 12.29
C ASP A 86 -5.79 -14.60 12.20
N VAL A 87 -5.24 -14.95 11.04
CA VAL A 87 -4.59 -16.25 10.81
C VAL A 87 -3.06 -16.14 10.90
N LEU A 88 -2.47 -15.22 10.10
CA LEU A 88 -1.01 -15.08 10.06
C LEU A 88 -0.45 -14.24 11.24
N LYS A 89 -1.31 -13.49 11.93
CA LYS A 89 -0.93 -12.67 13.10
C LYS A 89 0.15 -11.64 12.78
N VAL A 90 0.04 -10.98 11.63
CA VAL A 90 0.99 -9.92 11.25
C VAL A 90 1.03 -8.83 12.33
N GLU A 91 2.22 -8.29 12.55
CA GLU A 91 2.47 -7.21 13.52
C GLU A 91 2.23 -5.82 12.90
N HIS A 92 2.40 -5.71 11.57
CA HIS A 92 2.32 -4.44 10.86
C HIS A 92 1.47 -4.56 9.59
N VAL A 93 0.55 -3.60 9.39
CA VAL A 93 -0.21 -3.39 8.15
C VAL A 93 0.28 -2.10 7.52
N MET A 94 0.87 -2.17 6.34
CA MET A 94 1.41 -1.04 5.60
C MET A 94 0.52 -0.70 4.42
N VAL A 95 -0.07 0.50 4.40
CA VAL A 95 -0.73 1.05 3.22
C VAL A 95 0.29 1.87 2.45
N VAL A 96 0.63 1.42 1.25
CA VAL A 96 1.75 1.99 0.48
C VAL A 96 1.29 2.53 -0.85
N GLY A 97 1.29 3.87 -0.96
CA GLY A 97 1.17 4.58 -2.23
C GLY A 97 2.51 4.71 -2.93
N HIS A 98 2.49 5.25 -4.14
CA HIS A 98 3.72 5.63 -4.82
C HIS A 98 3.52 6.88 -5.66
N TYR A 99 4.54 7.73 -5.74
CA TYR A 99 4.50 8.88 -6.62
C TYR A 99 4.44 8.42 -8.09
N GLY A 100 3.78 9.23 -8.93
CA GLY A 100 3.57 8.87 -10.33
C GLY A 100 2.57 7.72 -10.55
N CYS A 101 1.66 7.46 -9.60
CA CYS A 101 0.59 6.49 -9.75
C CYS A 101 -0.36 6.89 -10.88
N GLY A 102 -0.47 6.08 -11.93
CA GLY A 102 -1.30 6.38 -13.10
C GLY A 102 -2.78 6.51 -12.79
N GLY A 103 -3.31 5.74 -11.85
CA GLY A 103 -4.71 5.84 -11.41
C GLY A 103 -4.99 7.13 -10.66
N VAL A 104 -4.12 7.52 -9.72
CA VAL A 104 -4.26 8.78 -8.97
C VAL A 104 -4.09 9.97 -9.90
N GLN A 105 -3.12 9.91 -10.83
CA GLN A 105 -2.88 10.98 -11.81
C GLN A 105 -4.08 11.16 -12.75
N ALA A 106 -4.74 10.09 -13.18
CA ALA A 106 -5.95 10.18 -14.01
C ALA A 106 -7.07 10.96 -13.29
N VAL A 107 -7.24 10.75 -11.98
CA VAL A 107 -8.22 11.51 -11.17
C VAL A 107 -7.79 12.98 -11.04
N ALA A 108 -6.53 13.25 -10.74
CA ALA A 108 -6.00 14.61 -10.61
C ALA A 108 -6.21 15.42 -11.89
N GLU A 109 -5.98 14.81 -13.06
CA GLU A 109 -6.14 15.41 -14.39
C GLU A 109 -7.58 15.35 -14.94
N ARG A 110 -8.51 14.69 -14.23
CA ARG A 110 -9.89 14.45 -14.71
C ARG A 110 -9.92 13.71 -16.07
N ARG A 111 -8.99 12.80 -16.27
CA ARG A 111 -8.86 11.99 -17.49
C ARG A 111 -9.61 10.68 -17.31
N SER A 112 -10.46 10.31 -18.29
CA SER A 112 -11.13 9.02 -18.27
C SER A 112 -10.18 7.90 -18.69
N ALA A 113 -10.29 6.77 -18.01
CA ALA A 113 -9.55 5.52 -18.27
C ALA A 113 -10.51 4.32 -18.48
N GLY A 114 -11.80 4.56 -18.69
CA GLY A 114 -12.81 3.54 -18.95
C GLY A 114 -13.36 2.90 -17.68
N LEU A 115 -13.52 1.56 -17.66
CA LEU A 115 -14.14 0.84 -16.54
C LEU A 115 -13.48 1.16 -15.19
N VAL A 116 -12.17 1.34 -15.18
CA VAL A 116 -11.41 1.61 -13.95
C VAL A 116 -11.83 2.92 -13.27
N ASP A 117 -12.47 3.84 -13.99
CA ASP A 117 -12.99 5.08 -13.41
C ASP A 117 -14.00 4.83 -12.29
N ASN A 118 -14.77 3.71 -12.36
CA ASN A 118 -15.67 3.33 -11.27
C ASN A 118 -14.92 3.00 -9.99
N TRP A 119 -13.79 2.31 -10.09
CA TRP A 119 -12.90 2.02 -8.97
C TRP A 119 -12.21 3.29 -8.45
N LEU A 120 -11.73 4.13 -9.35
CA LEU A 120 -11.06 5.39 -9.04
C LEU A 120 -12.00 6.46 -8.46
N ARG A 121 -13.34 6.23 -8.43
CA ARG A 121 -14.26 7.10 -7.67
C ARG A 121 -13.85 7.24 -6.22
N HIS A 122 -13.32 6.20 -5.60
CA HIS A 122 -12.81 6.26 -4.23
C HIS A 122 -11.64 7.24 -4.07
N VAL A 123 -10.75 7.35 -5.07
CA VAL A 123 -9.71 8.39 -5.10
C VAL A 123 -10.32 9.78 -5.36
N ALA A 124 -11.34 9.86 -6.21
CA ALA A 124 -12.05 11.12 -6.48
C ALA A 124 -12.77 11.64 -5.23
N ASP A 125 -13.32 10.75 -4.40
CA ASP A 125 -13.94 11.12 -3.12
C ASP A 125 -12.89 11.68 -2.14
N VAL A 126 -11.68 11.11 -2.10
CA VAL A 126 -10.55 11.69 -1.36
C VAL A 126 -10.20 13.09 -1.90
N ALA A 127 -10.10 13.25 -3.22
CA ALA A 127 -9.81 14.54 -3.84
C ALA A 127 -10.91 15.58 -3.57
N PHE A 128 -12.17 15.17 -3.46
CA PHE A 128 -13.29 16.04 -3.10
C PHE A 128 -13.23 16.43 -1.62
N LYS A 129 -13.02 15.48 -0.73
CA LYS A 129 -12.89 15.67 0.72
C LYS A 129 -11.79 16.69 1.06
N HIS A 130 -10.69 16.65 0.34
CA HIS A 130 -9.52 17.49 0.56
C HIS A 130 -9.32 18.58 -0.50
N MET A 131 -10.38 19.00 -1.19
CA MET A 131 -10.30 19.97 -2.31
C MET A 131 -9.62 21.27 -1.95
N HIS A 132 -9.73 21.71 -0.69
CA HIS A 132 -9.12 22.95 -0.18
C HIS A 132 -7.59 22.84 0.03
N ARG A 133 -7.03 21.61 -0.04
CA ARG A 133 -5.60 21.31 0.09
C ARG A 133 -4.94 20.99 -1.25
N LEU A 134 -5.73 20.92 -2.32
CA LEU A 134 -5.30 20.56 -3.66
C LEU A 134 -5.31 21.80 -4.55
N ASP A 135 -4.13 22.32 -4.89
CA ASP A 135 -4.02 23.39 -5.88
C ASP A 135 -4.25 22.85 -7.29
N ARG A 136 -5.48 22.99 -7.77
CA ARG A 136 -5.88 22.49 -9.10
C ARG A 136 -5.41 23.36 -10.26
N ASN A 137 -4.93 24.57 -9.98
CA ASN A 137 -4.42 25.51 -10.97
C ASN A 137 -2.87 25.51 -11.04
N GLY A 138 -2.24 24.84 -10.08
CA GLY A 138 -0.79 24.69 -10.01
C GLY A 138 -0.23 23.54 -10.84
N ASP A 139 0.96 23.10 -10.48
CA ASP A 139 1.64 21.99 -11.15
C ASP A 139 0.86 20.67 -11.00
N LYS A 140 0.57 20.03 -12.13
CA LYS A 140 -0.16 18.76 -12.18
C LYS A 140 0.62 17.59 -11.54
N VAL A 141 1.94 17.63 -11.59
CA VAL A 141 2.78 16.62 -10.96
C VAL A 141 2.65 16.73 -9.44
N GLU A 142 2.76 17.96 -8.91
CA GLU A 142 2.61 18.22 -7.48
C GLU A 142 1.18 17.93 -7.00
N LEU A 143 0.17 18.27 -7.78
CA LEU A 143 -1.22 17.89 -7.51
C LEU A 143 -1.37 16.37 -7.38
N GLY A 144 -0.77 15.61 -8.30
CA GLY A 144 -0.76 14.15 -8.26
C GLY A 144 -0.03 13.59 -7.04
N ARG A 145 1.14 14.16 -6.70
CA ARG A 145 1.92 13.77 -5.51
C ARG A 145 1.10 13.98 -4.23
N ARG A 146 0.51 15.15 -4.08
CA ARG A 146 -0.33 15.49 -2.93
C ARG A 146 -1.56 14.57 -2.81
N LEU A 147 -2.21 14.26 -3.94
CA LEU A 147 -3.35 13.34 -3.92
C LEU A 147 -2.94 11.91 -3.57
N VAL A 148 -1.75 11.44 -3.96
CA VAL A 148 -1.19 10.14 -3.51
C VAL A 148 -1.05 10.11 -1.99
N GLU A 149 -0.47 11.15 -1.39
CA GLU A 149 -0.27 11.23 0.06
C GLU A 149 -1.60 11.23 0.82
N LEU A 150 -2.54 12.09 0.41
CA LEU A 150 -3.89 12.15 0.99
C LEU A 150 -4.64 10.82 0.84
N ASN A 151 -4.52 10.17 -0.33
CA ASN A 151 -5.12 8.86 -0.55
C ASN A 151 -4.57 7.83 0.45
N VAL A 152 -3.26 7.75 0.64
CA VAL A 152 -2.67 6.82 1.61
C VAL A 152 -3.21 7.07 3.02
N VAL A 153 -3.24 8.32 3.48
CA VAL A 153 -3.75 8.66 4.83
C VAL A 153 -5.22 8.25 4.99
N GLU A 154 -6.06 8.48 3.97
CA GLU A 154 -7.46 8.04 3.99
C GLU A 154 -7.60 6.51 3.97
N GLN A 155 -6.74 5.79 3.23
CA GLN A 155 -6.77 4.34 3.23
C GLN A 155 -6.29 3.73 4.57
N VAL A 156 -5.34 4.36 5.27
CA VAL A 156 -4.99 3.99 6.65
C VAL A 156 -6.20 4.12 7.57
N ALA A 157 -6.93 5.24 7.50
CA ALA A 157 -8.16 5.43 8.27
C ALA A 157 -9.21 4.36 7.91
N ASN A 158 -9.33 3.98 6.63
CA ASN A 158 -10.22 2.92 6.19
C ASN A 158 -9.84 1.55 6.78
N VAL A 159 -8.55 1.20 6.82
CA VAL A 159 -8.06 -0.02 7.51
C VAL A 159 -8.46 0.00 8.98
N CYS A 160 -8.18 1.09 9.70
CA CYS A 160 -8.48 1.22 11.13
C CYS A 160 -9.98 1.12 11.45
N ARG A 161 -10.85 1.54 10.52
CA ARG A 161 -12.32 1.48 10.67
C ARG A 161 -12.89 0.11 10.39
N THR A 162 -12.15 -0.83 9.78
CA THR A 162 -12.64 -2.19 9.54
C THR A 162 -13.00 -2.88 10.86
N THR A 163 -14.00 -3.77 10.82
CA THR A 163 -14.31 -4.65 11.95
C THR A 163 -13.11 -5.50 12.34
N ILE A 164 -12.29 -5.90 11.36
CA ILE A 164 -11.09 -6.73 11.52
C ILE A 164 -10.11 -6.08 12.50
N LEU A 165 -9.67 -4.84 12.25
CA LEU A 165 -8.73 -4.14 13.11
C LEU A 165 -9.36 -3.78 14.46
N ARG A 166 -10.61 -3.32 14.46
CA ARG A 166 -11.33 -2.97 15.69
C ARG A 166 -11.44 -4.16 16.65
N GLU A 167 -11.74 -5.35 16.13
CA GLU A 167 -11.82 -6.58 16.90
C GLU A 167 -10.44 -7.08 17.33
N ALA A 168 -9.42 -6.98 16.46
CA ALA A 168 -8.03 -7.30 16.81
C ALA A 168 -7.56 -6.48 18.02
N TRP A 169 -7.71 -5.17 17.97
CA TRP A 169 -7.37 -4.29 19.09
C TRP A 169 -8.24 -4.54 20.33
N PHE A 170 -9.53 -4.87 20.14
CA PHE A 170 -10.41 -5.17 21.27
C PHE A 170 -9.97 -6.41 22.06
N ARG A 171 -9.46 -7.43 21.39
CA ARG A 171 -8.91 -8.63 22.04
C ARG A 171 -7.45 -8.45 22.49
N GLY A 172 -6.88 -7.24 22.43
CA GLY A 172 -5.51 -6.93 22.86
C GLY A 172 -4.42 -7.39 21.89
N GLN A 173 -4.77 -7.72 20.63
CA GLN A 173 -3.78 -8.11 19.64
C GLN A 173 -2.92 -6.90 19.25
N GLN A 174 -1.60 -7.08 19.29
CA GLN A 174 -0.65 -6.08 18.84
C GLN A 174 -0.60 -6.10 17.30
N VAL A 175 -1.10 -5.06 16.68
CA VAL A 175 -1.03 -4.80 15.24
C VAL A 175 -1.04 -3.31 15.00
N GLU A 176 -0.07 -2.82 14.24
CA GLU A 176 0.10 -1.41 13.93
C GLU A 176 -0.16 -1.15 12.44
N VAL A 177 -0.85 -0.05 12.11
CA VAL A 177 -1.19 0.35 10.74
C VAL A 177 -0.39 1.58 10.36
N HIS A 178 0.32 1.53 9.23
CA HIS A 178 1.22 2.59 8.76
C HIS A 178 0.81 3.14 7.40
N GLY A 179 1.01 4.44 7.18
CA GLY A 179 0.90 5.09 5.87
C GLY A 179 2.26 5.45 5.31
N LEU A 180 2.58 4.93 4.14
CA LEU A 180 3.89 5.08 3.49
C LEU A 180 3.72 5.48 2.02
N VAL A 181 4.70 6.21 1.47
CA VAL A 181 4.79 6.51 0.03
C VAL A 181 6.16 6.13 -0.51
N TYR A 182 6.17 5.48 -1.66
CA TYR A 182 7.36 5.07 -2.39
C TYR A 182 7.69 6.05 -3.53
N GLY A 183 8.93 6.51 -3.61
CA GLY A 183 9.47 7.30 -4.71
C GLY A 183 10.00 6.39 -5.82
N LEU A 184 9.41 6.49 -7.03
CA LEU A 184 9.92 5.75 -8.19
C LEU A 184 11.21 6.31 -8.75
N ASP A 185 11.51 7.57 -8.46
CA ASP A 185 12.65 8.33 -8.94
C ASP A 185 13.91 8.12 -8.11
N ASP A 186 13.76 7.75 -6.85
CA ASP A 186 14.88 7.58 -5.92
C ASP A 186 14.89 6.26 -5.14
N GLY A 187 13.83 5.45 -5.27
CA GLY A 187 13.72 4.15 -4.62
C GLY A 187 13.49 4.21 -3.11
N LEU A 188 13.11 5.36 -2.56
CA LEU A 188 12.95 5.52 -1.12
C LEU A 188 11.49 5.36 -0.67
N LEU A 189 11.31 4.63 0.43
CA LEU A 189 10.04 4.51 1.15
C LEU A 189 9.99 5.56 2.27
N ARG A 190 8.94 6.39 2.27
CA ARG A 190 8.78 7.53 3.19
C ARG A 190 7.54 7.38 4.07
N PRO A 191 7.66 7.54 5.40
CA PRO A 191 6.50 7.59 6.27
C PRO A 191 5.75 8.92 6.09
N LEU A 192 4.42 8.85 6.13
CA LEU A 192 3.53 10.02 6.09
C LEU A 192 3.13 10.53 7.49
N GLY A 193 3.84 10.09 8.54
CA GLY A 193 3.56 10.52 9.91
C GLY A 193 2.27 9.94 10.49
N ILE A 194 1.66 8.94 9.83
CA ILE A 194 0.50 8.22 10.35
C ILE A 194 0.88 6.77 10.68
N SER A 195 0.85 6.46 11.98
CA SER A 195 0.97 5.12 12.54
C SER A 195 -0.03 4.96 13.68
N VAL A 196 -0.81 3.87 13.65
CA VAL A 196 -1.93 3.62 14.57
C VAL A 196 -1.82 2.21 15.14
N ASP A 197 -1.68 2.10 16.46
CA ASP A 197 -1.48 0.84 17.20
C ASP A 197 -2.66 0.46 18.13
N GLY A 198 -3.78 1.21 18.05
CA GLY A 198 -4.90 0.96 18.94
C GLY A 198 -6.18 1.74 18.62
N ARG A 199 -7.25 1.38 19.34
CA ARG A 199 -8.55 2.05 19.28
C ARG A 199 -8.47 3.50 19.79
N GLY A 200 -9.21 4.38 19.13
CA GLY A 200 -9.40 5.77 19.56
C GLY A 200 -8.22 6.70 19.27
N GLN A 201 -7.13 6.18 18.69
CA GLN A 201 -5.98 7.01 18.30
C GLN A 201 -5.98 7.38 16.82
N TRP A 202 -6.73 6.63 15.99
CA TRP A 202 -6.65 6.81 14.54
C TRP A 202 -7.22 8.16 14.10
N GLU A 203 -8.27 8.68 14.75
CA GLU A 203 -8.84 10.00 14.42
C GLU A 203 -7.82 11.12 14.64
N GLU A 204 -7.19 11.14 15.79
CA GLU A 204 -6.18 12.15 16.13
C GLU A 204 -4.96 12.05 15.22
N ARG A 205 -4.45 10.82 14.99
CA ARG A 205 -3.32 10.55 14.11
C ARG A 205 -3.62 10.94 12.65
N HIS A 206 -4.82 10.60 12.18
CA HIS A 206 -5.29 10.97 10.86
C HIS A 206 -5.33 12.50 10.70
N GLU A 207 -5.94 13.21 11.65
CA GLU A 207 -6.06 14.66 11.59
C GLU A 207 -4.69 15.35 11.64
N ALA A 208 -3.81 14.90 12.53
CA ALA A 208 -2.43 15.40 12.62
C ALA A 208 -1.65 15.18 11.31
N SER A 209 -1.76 13.99 10.69
CA SER A 209 -1.10 13.70 9.41
C SER A 209 -1.65 14.58 8.28
N ILE A 210 -2.98 14.75 8.19
CA ILE A 210 -3.60 15.65 7.21
C ILE A 210 -3.14 17.11 7.40
N GLN A 211 -2.97 17.56 8.63
CA GLN A 211 -2.45 18.91 8.92
C GLN A 211 -0.98 19.05 8.51
N ALA A 212 -0.15 18.07 8.84
CA ALA A 212 1.27 18.07 8.49
C ALA A 212 1.49 18.12 6.97
N LEU A 213 0.71 17.37 6.20
CA LEU A 213 0.73 17.43 4.73
C LEU A 213 0.36 18.83 4.18
N GLY A 214 -0.49 19.60 4.90
CA GLY A 214 -0.85 20.97 4.52
C GLY A 214 0.24 22.01 4.78
N SER A 215 1.12 21.77 5.76
CA SER A 215 2.15 22.75 6.19
C SER A 215 3.46 22.67 5.40
N MET A 216 3.69 21.62 4.61
CA MET A 216 4.93 21.45 3.83
C MET A 216 5.04 22.37 2.60
N ASN A 217 4.02 23.16 2.29
CA ASN A 217 4.02 24.11 1.17
C ASN A 217 4.65 25.48 1.50
N GLY A 218 5.31 25.66 2.66
CA GLY A 218 5.86 26.93 3.12
C GLY A 218 7.38 27.09 3.10
N ASN A 219 8.15 26.04 2.78
CA ASN A 219 9.61 26.12 2.73
C ASN A 219 10.15 25.26 1.58
N GLY A 220 10.29 25.85 0.42
CA GLY A 220 11.00 25.33 -0.74
C GLY A 220 11.53 26.48 -1.57
#